data_4808c736e6a7b419536828ca20937151
#
_entry.id   4808c736e6a7b419536828ca20937151
#
_cell.length_a   1.000
_cell.length_b   1.000
_cell.length_c   1.000
_cell.angle_alpha   90.00
_cell.angle_beta   90.00
_cell.angle_gamma   90.00
#
_symmetry.space_group_name_H-M   'P 1'
#
loop_
_entity.id
_entity.type
_entity.pdbx_description
1 polymer ?
#
loop_
_entity_poly.entity_id
_entity_poly.type
_entity_poly.pdbx_seq_one_letter_code
_entity_poly.pdbx_strand_id
1 'polypeptide(L)'
;VRYKDYVDVFSKDRAETLSPHRPIDHAIDLEPDFNLPYGRIYNLSEVELISLKAYIETKLANGFIQRSSSPAAAPILFAKKTDGGLRLCVHYRTLYEATVKNRYRLPLIS
;
A
#
# COMPACT_ATOMS: atom_id res chain seq x y z
N VAL A 1 -12.20 -2.80 31.33
CA VAL A 1 -11.80 -2.17 30.08
C VAL A 1 -12.83 -2.48 29.02
N ARG A 2 -13.36 -1.45 28.40
CA ARG A 2 -14.54 -1.48 27.52
C ARG A 2 -14.34 -2.25 26.19
N TYR A 3 -13.11 -2.64 25.85
CA TYR A 3 -12.76 -3.22 24.54
C TYR A 3 -12.09 -4.61 24.66
N LYS A 4 -12.17 -5.27 25.80
CA LYS A 4 -11.56 -6.59 25.98
C LYS A 4 -12.08 -7.64 25.01
N ASP A 5 -13.36 -7.54 24.65
CA ASP A 5 -14.03 -8.48 23.74
C ASP A 5 -13.64 -8.29 22.25
N TYR A 6 -12.89 -7.23 21.94
CA TYR A 6 -12.45 -6.88 20.59
C TYR A 6 -10.94 -6.98 20.38
N VAL A 7 -10.23 -7.72 21.24
CA VAL A 7 -8.77 -7.89 21.15
C VAL A 7 -8.34 -8.50 19.81
N ASP A 8 -9.18 -9.33 19.24
CA ASP A 8 -8.94 -9.95 17.93
C ASP A 8 -8.88 -8.94 16.78
N VAL A 9 -9.61 -7.83 16.87
CA VAL A 9 -9.59 -6.74 15.87
C VAL A 9 -8.22 -6.05 15.82
N PHE A 10 -7.50 -6.04 16.94
CA PHE A 10 -6.18 -5.42 17.07
C PHE A 10 -5.03 -6.42 16.97
N SER A 11 -5.32 -7.66 16.58
CA SER A 11 -4.30 -8.70 16.42
C SER A 11 -3.41 -8.41 15.22
N LYS A 12 -2.11 -8.32 15.46
CA LYS A 12 -1.10 -8.13 14.40
C LYS A 12 -1.09 -9.33 13.45
N ASP A 13 -1.22 -10.53 13.97
CA ASP A 13 -1.20 -11.76 13.17
C ASP A 13 -2.39 -11.82 12.20
N ARG A 14 -3.56 -11.39 12.66
CA ARG A 14 -4.74 -11.28 11.78
C ARG A 14 -4.60 -10.19 10.72
N ALA A 15 -3.91 -9.10 11.03
CA ALA A 15 -3.63 -8.04 10.06
C ALA A 15 -2.71 -8.50 8.92
N GLU A 16 -1.98 -9.58 9.08
CA GLU A 16 -1.11 -10.18 8.05
C GLU A 16 -1.86 -11.11 7.08
N THR A 17 -3.17 -11.27 7.26
CA THR A 17 -4.02 -12.06 6.37
C THR A 17 -4.81 -11.14 5.46
N LEU A 18 -4.71 -11.37 4.14
CA LEU A 18 -5.48 -10.61 3.16
C LEU A 18 -6.96 -10.97 3.23
N SER A 19 -7.82 -9.97 3.19
CA SER A 19 -9.26 -10.17 3.12
C SER A 19 -9.67 -10.85 1.81
N PRO A 20 -10.69 -11.74 1.84
CA PRO A 20 -11.19 -12.35 0.61
C PRO A 20 -11.81 -11.31 -0.31
N HIS A 21 -11.72 -11.55 -1.62
CA HIS A 21 -12.38 -10.71 -2.61
C HIS A 21 -13.90 -10.74 -2.44
N ARG A 22 -14.53 -9.61 -2.67
CA ARG A 22 -15.98 -9.43 -2.58
C ARG A 22 -16.49 -8.76 -3.85
N PRO A 23 -17.79 -8.94 -4.20
CA PRO A 23 -18.37 -8.27 -5.38
C PRO A 23 -18.31 -6.74 -5.35
N ILE A 24 -18.11 -6.17 -4.16
CA ILE A 24 -18.02 -4.73 -3.91
C ILE A 24 -16.59 -4.24 -3.66
N ASP A 25 -15.58 -4.98 -4.11
CA ASP A 25 -14.19 -4.55 -4.01
C ASP A 25 -13.99 -3.21 -4.70
N HIS A 26 -13.19 -2.35 -4.09
CA HIS A 26 -12.93 -1.02 -4.61
C HIS A 26 -12.10 -1.09 -5.90
N ALA A 27 -12.59 -0.43 -6.95
CA ALA A 27 -11.85 -0.25 -8.19
C ALA A 27 -11.24 1.15 -8.26
N ILE A 28 -10.07 1.24 -8.85
CA ILE A 28 -9.40 2.52 -9.12
C ILE A 28 -9.45 2.76 -10.63
N ASP A 29 -10.37 3.64 -11.03
CA ASP A 29 -10.55 3.99 -12.43
C ASP A 29 -9.52 5.03 -12.87
N LEU A 30 -9.03 4.90 -14.10
CA LEU A 30 -8.07 5.82 -14.70
C LEU A 30 -8.76 6.73 -15.71
N GLU A 31 -8.26 7.95 -15.85
CA GLU A 31 -8.68 8.87 -16.92
C GLU A 31 -8.32 8.28 -18.29
N PRO A 32 -9.24 8.32 -19.27
CA PRO A 32 -9.09 7.57 -20.54
C PRO A 32 -7.90 8.01 -21.39
N ASP A 33 -7.49 9.28 -21.32
CA ASP A 33 -6.44 9.85 -22.15
C ASP A 33 -5.10 10.01 -21.41
N PHE A 34 -4.97 9.42 -20.23
CA PHE A 34 -3.79 9.57 -19.41
C PHE A 34 -2.76 8.47 -19.69
N ASN A 35 -1.53 8.87 -20.01
CA ASN A 35 -0.41 7.94 -20.11
C ASN A 35 0.02 7.50 -18.72
N LEU A 36 0.04 6.18 -18.50
CA LEU A 36 0.47 5.61 -17.23
C LEU A 36 1.94 5.98 -16.94
N PRO A 37 2.24 6.49 -15.74
CA PRO A 37 3.59 6.87 -15.40
C PRO A 37 4.48 5.63 -15.23
N TYR A 38 5.72 5.75 -15.68
CA TYR A 38 6.79 4.81 -15.39
C TYR A 38 7.88 5.54 -14.61
N GLY A 39 7.78 5.52 -13.29
CA GLY A 39 8.70 6.22 -12.41
C GLY A 39 10.09 5.56 -12.34
N ARG A 40 11.13 6.39 -12.19
CA ARG A 40 12.49 5.91 -11.98
C ARG A 40 12.62 5.26 -10.60
N ILE A 41 13.44 4.24 -10.51
CA ILE A 41 13.85 3.66 -9.22
C ILE A 41 14.75 4.68 -8.52
N TYR A 42 14.43 5.01 -7.27
CA TYR A 42 15.30 5.85 -6.44
C TYR A 42 16.45 5.04 -5.86
N ASN A 43 17.59 5.68 -5.74
CA ASN A 43 18.73 5.08 -5.06
C ASN A 43 18.41 4.89 -3.57
N LEU A 44 18.65 3.69 -3.08
CA LEU A 44 18.44 3.31 -1.69
C LEU A 44 19.77 3.04 -1.02
N SER A 45 19.86 3.36 0.27
CA SER A 45 20.99 2.96 1.09
C SER A 45 21.01 1.43 1.30
N GLU A 46 22.13 0.89 1.73
CA GLU A 46 22.26 -0.54 2.01
C GLU A 46 21.23 -1.03 3.04
N VAL A 47 21.02 -0.25 4.10
CA VAL A 47 20.03 -0.56 5.13
C VAL A 47 18.60 -0.58 4.55
N GLU A 48 18.27 0.37 3.69
CA GLU A 48 16.99 0.42 3.00
C GLU A 48 16.80 -0.74 2.04
N LEU A 49 17.85 -1.17 1.33
CA LEU A 49 17.81 -2.34 0.44
C LEU A 49 17.54 -3.64 1.21
N ILE A 50 18.17 -3.81 2.37
CA ILE A 50 17.93 -4.97 3.24
C ILE A 50 16.48 -4.96 3.72
N SER A 51 15.97 -3.81 4.15
CA SER A 51 14.58 -3.64 4.58
C SER A 51 13.59 -3.91 3.44
N LEU A 52 13.91 -3.45 2.24
CA LEU A 52 13.10 -3.70 1.04
C LEU A 52 13.02 -5.18 0.71
N LYS A 53 14.15 -5.88 0.73
CA LYS A 53 14.20 -7.32 0.47
C LYS A 53 13.31 -8.08 1.44
N ALA A 54 13.46 -7.81 2.73
CA ALA A 54 12.65 -8.44 3.77
C ALA A 54 11.15 -8.15 3.58
N TYR A 55 10.80 -6.92 3.23
CA TYR A 55 9.42 -6.52 2.94
C TYR A 55 8.84 -7.30 1.77
N ILE A 56 9.55 -7.38 0.64
CA ILE A 56 9.10 -8.08 -0.56
C ILE A 56 8.91 -9.57 -0.27
N GLU A 57 9.87 -10.22 0.37
CA GLU A 57 9.79 -11.64 0.72
C GLU A 57 8.58 -11.93 1.61
N THR A 58 8.35 -11.14 2.64
CA THR A 58 7.22 -11.29 3.56
C THR A 58 5.88 -11.07 2.84
N LYS A 59 5.78 -10.01 2.05
CA LYS A 59 4.51 -9.67 1.37
C LYS A 59 4.18 -10.62 0.22
N LEU A 60 5.17 -11.17 -0.47
CA LEU A 60 4.97 -12.24 -1.45
C LEU A 60 4.47 -13.52 -0.78
N ALA A 61 5.10 -13.91 0.33
CA ALA A 61 4.69 -15.10 1.09
C ALA A 61 3.26 -15.00 1.62
N ASN A 62 2.84 -13.80 2.06
CA ASN A 62 1.50 -13.55 2.58
C ASN A 62 0.45 -13.25 1.49
N GLY A 63 0.85 -13.18 0.22
CA GLY A 63 -0.06 -12.91 -0.89
C GLY A 63 -0.53 -11.45 -1.03
N PHE A 64 0.08 -10.50 -0.29
CA PHE A 64 -0.25 -9.08 -0.40
C PHE A 64 0.25 -8.42 -1.69
N ILE A 65 1.32 -8.93 -2.24
CA ILE A 65 1.88 -8.49 -3.51
C ILE A 65 2.12 -9.69 -4.42
N GLN A 66 2.20 -9.43 -5.71
CA GLN A 66 2.51 -10.43 -6.73
C GLN A 66 3.43 -9.82 -7.78
N ARG A 67 4.06 -10.67 -8.58
CA ARG A 67 4.82 -10.21 -9.73
C ARG A 67 3.90 -9.54 -10.73
N SER A 68 4.33 -8.42 -11.27
CA SER A 68 3.55 -7.62 -12.21
C SER A 68 4.29 -7.43 -13.53
N SER A 69 3.54 -7.46 -14.62
CA SER A 69 3.97 -7.08 -15.96
C SER A 69 3.37 -5.74 -16.39
N SER A 70 2.88 -4.94 -15.45
CA SER A 70 2.28 -3.65 -15.72
C SER A 70 3.25 -2.71 -16.43
N PRO A 71 2.80 -1.93 -17.43
CA PRO A 71 3.60 -0.88 -18.03
C PRO A 71 3.78 0.34 -17.10
N ALA A 72 3.02 0.43 -16.02
CA ALA A 72 3.13 1.48 -15.04
C ALA A 72 4.04 1.07 -13.89
N ALA A 73 4.83 2.02 -13.37
CA ALA A 73 5.66 1.80 -12.21
C ALA A 73 5.72 3.07 -11.34
N ALA A 74 5.69 2.86 -10.03
CA ALA A 74 5.85 3.93 -9.06
C ALA A 74 7.11 3.69 -8.23
N PRO A 75 7.95 4.72 -8.00
CA PRO A 75 9.12 4.59 -7.16
C PRO A 75 8.74 4.42 -5.69
N ILE A 76 9.64 3.79 -4.94
CA ILE A 76 9.51 3.65 -3.50
C ILE A 76 10.55 4.50 -2.79
N LEU A 77 10.24 4.90 -1.58
CA LEU A 77 11.14 5.57 -0.66
C LEU A 77 10.91 5.08 0.76
N PHE A 78 11.86 5.30 1.63
CA PHE A 78 11.74 4.97 3.04
C PHE A 78 11.64 6.23 3.89
N ALA A 79 10.70 6.23 4.82
CA ALA A 79 10.58 7.25 5.86
C ALA A 79 10.95 6.66 7.22
N LYS A 80 11.69 7.41 8.02
CA LYS A 80 12.00 7.02 9.38
C LYS A 80 10.78 7.19 10.28
N LYS A 81 10.51 6.18 11.08
CA LYS A 81 9.53 6.25 12.16
C LYS A 81 10.14 6.88 13.41
N THR A 82 9.29 7.34 14.31
CA THR A 82 9.70 7.88 15.61
C THR A 82 10.42 6.85 16.50
N ASP A 83 10.12 5.57 16.31
CA ASP A 83 10.77 4.45 17.00
C ASP A 83 12.10 4.00 16.37
N GLY A 84 12.59 4.71 15.35
CA GLY A 84 13.82 4.40 14.62
C GLY A 84 13.67 3.37 13.50
N GLY A 85 12.48 2.78 13.34
CA GLY A 85 12.19 1.87 12.23
C GLY A 85 12.03 2.58 10.89
N LEU A 86 12.03 1.79 9.81
CA LEU A 86 11.79 2.27 8.45
C LEU A 86 10.37 1.95 8.02
N ARG A 87 9.71 2.92 7.37
CA ARG A 87 8.42 2.76 6.72
C ARG A 87 8.62 2.84 5.21
N LEU A 88 8.26 1.78 4.51
CA LEU A 88 8.21 1.80 3.05
C LEU A 88 7.03 2.65 2.59
N CYS A 89 7.30 3.60 1.71
CA CYS A 89 6.30 4.46 1.08
C CYS A 89 6.39 4.31 -0.43
N VAL A 90 5.24 4.22 -1.08
CA VAL A 90 5.16 4.23 -2.54
C VAL A 90 4.79 5.63 -3.01
N HIS A 91 5.52 6.18 -3.95
CA HIS A 91 5.30 7.52 -4.46
C HIS A 91 4.21 7.52 -5.53
N TYR A 92 2.95 7.59 -5.11
CA TYR A 92 1.78 7.51 -5.99
C TYR A 92 1.31 8.85 -6.58
N ARG A 93 2.04 9.94 -6.39
CA ARG A 93 1.58 11.26 -6.82
C ARG A 93 1.20 11.30 -8.31
N THR A 94 2.09 10.84 -9.18
CA THR A 94 1.84 10.84 -10.63
C THR A 94 0.73 9.89 -11.02
N LEU A 95 0.66 8.71 -10.40
CA LEU A 95 -0.43 7.77 -10.63
C LEU A 95 -1.76 8.33 -10.12
N TYR A 96 -1.76 9.02 -8.99
CA TYR A 96 -2.95 9.65 -8.44
C TYR A 96 -3.52 10.73 -9.39
N GLU A 97 -2.69 11.47 -10.08
CA GLU A 97 -3.11 12.43 -11.09
C GLU A 97 -3.86 11.77 -12.25
N ALA A 98 -3.52 10.52 -12.58
CA ALA A 98 -4.16 9.71 -13.62
C ALA A 98 -5.48 9.07 -13.18
N THR A 99 -5.83 9.08 -11.92
CA THR A 99 -7.02 8.42 -11.39
C THR A 99 -8.24 9.32 -11.41
N VAL A 100 -9.41 8.71 -11.64
CA VAL A 100 -10.70 9.36 -11.41
C VAL A 100 -10.94 9.47 -9.90
N LYS A 101 -11.09 10.69 -9.39
CA LYS A 101 -11.22 10.94 -7.96
C LYS A 101 -12.66 10.74 -7.50
N ASN A 102 -12.89 9.69 -6.76
CA ASN A 102 -14.17 9.46 -6.10
C ASN A 102 -14.31 10.35 -4.86
N ARG A 103 -15.37 11.12 -4.81
CA ARG A 103 -15.66 12.08 -3.73
C ARG A 103 -16.90 11.66 -2.96
N TYR A 104 -16.86 10.49 -2.35
CA TYR A 104 -17.93 10.07 -1.46
C TYR A 104 -17.87 10.85 -0.15
N ARG A 105 -19.01 11.36 0.26
CA ARG A 105 -19.13 12.00 1.58
C ARG A 105 -19.06 10.92 2.65
N LEU A 106 -18.21 11.13 3.64
CA LEU A 106 -18.22 10.30 4.84
C LEU A 106 -19.48 10.60 5.66
N PRO A 107 -20.12 9.58 6.25
CA PRO A 107 -21.25 9.79 7.15
C PRO A 107 -20.79 10.61 8.37
N LEU A 108 -21.63 11.51 8.81
CA LEU A 108 -21.40 12.23 10.06
C LEU A 108 -21.48 11.24 11.22
N ILE A 109 -20.43 11.21 12.00
CA ILE A 109 -20.41 10.47 13.27
C ILE A 109 -21.04 11.37 14.32
N SER A 110 -22.26 11.06 14.72
CA SER A 110 -22.97 11.73 15.80
C SER A 110 -22.53 11.19 17.17
#